data_1611f9def0245e55c0a1214cda6257e7
#
_entry.id   1611f9def0245e55c0a1214cda6257e7
#
_cell.length_a   1.000
_cell.length_b   1.000
_cell.length_c   1.000
_cell.angle_alpha   90.00
_cell.angle_beta   90.00
_cell.angle_gamma   90.00
#
_symmetry.space_group_name_H-M   'P 1'
#
loop_
_entity.id
_entity.type
_entity.pdbx_description
1 polymer ?
#
loop_
_entity_poly.entity_id
_entity_poly.type
_entity_poly.pdbx_seq_one_letter_code
_entity_poly.pdbx_strand_id
1 'polypeptide(L)'
;VKALKEEGYEVVLVNSNPATIMTDPHMADATYIEPIEQQTLAAIIRKERPDALLPTLGGQTALNAALGLAKSGVLAECGVELIGARAEVIEKAESRELFRQAMENIGLKVPASGIAHNMDEVRALGDVLPFPLIIRPAFTLGGTGGGIAYNMADLEEVAGHGLSASPVSEVMIEQSVLGWKEFEMEVMRDKNDNCVIVCSIENVDAMGVHTGDSITVAPAQTLTDAEYQMMRDASFAIMREIGVETGGSNVQFGINPANGEMVVIEMNPRVSRSSALASKATGFPIAKLAAKLAIGYTLDELRNDITRETAASFEPAIDYCVVKIPRFTFEKFPGAKDELTTSMKSVGEAMSIGRTFKEALQKGLRSMEIGASGLGFNFRRELPPLPEIMAGLRKPHSRRIFTLRQALLAGVSVEDIHEASGIDPWFIRQMRDIVDMETRIRDFGLANDMTPLNPELPEILREAKEYGFSDRQLSEMWKRPETDIRRLRKEMGIVPTFYLVDTCAAEFEAYTPYYYSTYEKGDEVQTKDCRKVLILGGGPNRIGQGIEFDY
;
A
#
# COMPACT_ATOMS: atom_id res chain seq x y z
N VAL A 1 10.13 -9.08 17.72
CA VAL A 1 10.89 -9.17 18.98
C VAL A 1 9.99 -9.55 20.13
N LYS A 2 9.01 -8.72 20.53
CA LYS A 2 8.12 -9.00 21.68
C LYS A 2 7.48 -10.37 21.61
N ALA A 3 6.93 -10.75 20.45
CA ALA A 3 6.29 -12.05 20.26
C ALA A 3 7.22 -13.25 20.52
N LEU A 4 8.49 -13.14 20.12
CA LEU A 4 9.49 -14.17 20.36
C LEU A 4 9.91 -14.22 21.84
N LYS A 5 10.08 -13.07 22.47
CA LYS A 5 10.40 -12.99 23.91
C LYS A 5 9.27 -13.51 24.80
N GLU A 6 8.00 -13.29 24.42
CA GLU A 6 6.83 -13.87 25.10
C GLU A 6 6.87 -15.40 25.09
N GLU A 7 7.46 -16.01 24.05
CA GLU A 7 7.64 -17.47 23.92
C GLU A 7 8.97 -17.97 24.55
N GLY A 8 9.72 -17.10 25.22
CA GLY A 8 10.94 -17.46 25.96
C GLY A 8 12.21 -17.50 25.13
N TYR A 9 12.19 -16.98 23.89
CA TYR A 9 13.38 -16.88 23.05
C TYR A 9 14.24 -15.66 23.42
N GLU A 10 15.55 -15.85 23.45
CA GLU A 10 16.52 -14.77 23.44
C GLU A 10 16.65 -14.22 22.02
N VAL A 11 16.61 -12.90 21.86
CA VAL A 11 16.58 -12.25 20.55
C VAL A 11 17.82 -11.40 20.34
N VAL A 12 18.62 -11.78 19.34
CA VAL A 12 19.74 -10.99 18.83
C VAL A 12 19.29 -10.22 17.59
N LEU A 13 19.37 -8.91 17.64
CA LEU A 13 18.98 -8.02 16.53
C LEU A 13 20.22 -7.43 15.85
N VAL A 14 20.23 -7.42 14.52
CA VAL A 14 21.21 -6.67 13.73
C VAL A 14 20.49 -5.65 12.87
N ASN A 15 20.87 -4.38 12.96
CA ASN A 15 20.29 -3.30 12.18
C ASN A 15 21.31 -2.18 11.97
N SER A 16 21.42 -1.63 10.78
CA SER A 16 22.32 -0.52 10.49
C SER A 16 21.75 0.85 10.88
N ASN A 17 20.46 0.92 11.23
CA ASN A 17 19.80 2.16 11.64
C ASN A 17 19.63 2.21 13.17
N PRO A 18 20.31 3.12 13.87
CA PRO A 18 20.17 3.28 15.31
C PRO A 18 18.88 4.02 15.72
N ALA A 19 18.24 4.73 14.79
CA ALA A 19 17.06 5.55 15.04
C ALA A 19 15.76 4.83 14.63
N THR A 20 15.57 3.61 15.11
CA THR A 20 14.34 2.82 14.91
C THR A 20 13.91 2.20 16.23
N ILE A 21 12.60 2.04 16.42
CA ILE A 21 12.04 1.40 17.62
C ILE A 21 12.61 -0.02 17.84
N MET A 22 13.01 -0.73 16.77
CA MET A 22 13.61 -2.06 16.87
C MET A 22 14.96 -2.05 17.57
N THR A 23 15.72 -0.96 17.49
CA THR A 23 17.04 -0.81 18.11
C THR A 23 16.99 -0.19 19.50
N ASP A 24 15.78 0.02 20.06
CA ASP A 24 15.61 0.41 21.46
C ASP A 24 16.29 -0.61 22.37
N PRO A 25 17.12 -0.17 23.35
CA PRO A 25 17.83 -1.07 24.27
C PRO A 25 16.95 -2.05 25.05
N HIS A 26 15.65 -1.75 25.19
CA HIS A 26 14.70 -2.62 25.89
C HIS A 26 14.00 -3.64 24.97
N MET A 27 14.26 -3.61 23.67
CA MET A 27 13.59 -4.50 22.73
C MET A 27 14.24 -5.88 22.67
N ALA A 28 15.48 -5.98 22.21
CA ALA A 28 16.21 -7.24 22.05
C ALA A 28 17.15 -7.49 23.25
N ASP A 29 17.60 -8.73 23.38
CA ASP A 29 18.56 -9.11 24.43
C ASP A 29 19.99 -8.70 24.04
N ALA A 30 20.29 -8.71 22.74
CA ALA A 30 21.49 -8.11 22.17
C ALA A 30 21.14 -7.36 20.87
N THR A 31 21.71 -6.16 20.70
CA THR A 31 21.49 -5.34 19.50
C THR A 31 22.83 -4.92 18.89
N TYR A 32 23.06 -5.31 17.66
CA TYR A 32 24.23 -4.94 16.87
C TYR A 32 23.85 -3.83 15.89
N ILE A 33 24.43 -2.64 16.06
CA ILE A 33 24.30 -1.53 15.11
C ILE A 33 25.46 -1.62 14.12
N GLU A 34 25.27 -2.41 13.09
CA GLU A 34 26.32 -2.77 12.14
C GLU A 34 25.77 -2.82 10.69
N PRO A 35 26.63 -2.70 9.68
CA PRO A 35 26.23 -2.91 8.29
C PRO A 35 25.65 -4.31 8.06
N ILE A 36 24.58 -4.38 7.27
CA ILE A 36 23.95 -5.65 6.89
C ILE A 36 24.72 -6.26 5.71
N GLU A 37 25.94 -6.69 6.00
CA GLU A 37 26.86 -7.30 5.02
C GLU A 37 27.22 -8.73 5.46
N GLN A 38 27.50 -9.60 4.47
CA GLN A 38 27.73 -11.03 4.74
C GLN A 38 28.86 -11.27 5.74
N GLN A 39 29.97 -10.53 5.64
CA GLN A 39 31.13 -10.70 6.53
C GLN A 39 30.80 -10.32 7.97
N THR A 40 30.14 -9.18 8.14
CA THR A 40 29.70 -8.69 9.44
C THR A 40 28.70 -9.63 10.10
N LEU A 41 27.68 -10.05 9.32
CA LEU A 41 26.67 -10.99 9.81
C LEU A 41 27.27 -12.35 10.14
N ALA A 42 28.18 -12.87 9.32
CA ALA A 42 28.89 -14.12 9.61
C ALA A 42 29.72 -14.05 10.90
N ALA A 43 30.38 -12.91 11.18
CA ALA A 43 31.11 -12.69 12.41
C ALA A 43 30.19 -12.69 13.63
N ILE A 44 29.04 -12.03 13.55
CA ILE A 44 28.02 -11.99 14.60
C ILE A 44 27.45 -13.40 14.84
N ILE A 45 27.07 -14.12 13.78
CA ILE A 45 26.53 -15.48 13.87
C ILE A 45 27.54 -16.44 14.55
N ARG A 46 28.81 -16.37 14.18
CA ARG A 46 29.86 -17.19 14.83
C ARG A 46 30.08 -16.86 16.30
N LYS A 47 29.84 -15.61 16.69
CA LYS A 47 29.98 -15.13 18.07
C LYS A 47 28.76 -15.50 18.91
N GLU A 48 27.56 -15.19 18.44
CA GLU A 48 26.30 -15.37 19.17
C GLU A 48 25.78 -16.81 19.12
N ARG A 49 26.08 -17.55 18.03
CA ARG A 49 25.65 -18.93 17.83
C ARG A 49 24.11 -19.09 17.95
N PRO A 50 23.32 -18.30 17.25
CA PRO A 50 21.87 -18.43 17.31
C PRO A 50 21.42 -19.79 16.75
N ASP A 51 20.34 -20.34 17.27
CA ASP A 51 19.73 -21.57 16.75
C ASP A 51 19.01 -21.31 15.42
N ALA A 52 18.46 -20.10 15.23
CA ALA A 52 17.68 -19.73 14.04
C ALA A 52 17.95 -18.31 13.57
N LEU A 53 17.70 -18.07 12.28
CA LEU A 53 17.73 -16.76 11.61
C LEU A 53 16.35 -16.49 10.97
N LEU A 54 15.70 -15.36 11.34
CA LEU A 54 14.40 -14.92 10.82
C LEU A 54 14.57 -13.68 9.93
N PRO A 55 14.63 -13.83 8.57
CA PRO A 55 14.85 -12.70 7.67
C PRO A 55 13.56 -12.04 7.18
N THR A 56 12.40 -12.70 7.26
CA THR A 56 11.16 -12.29 6.62
C THR A 56 10.52 -11.02 7.20
N LEU A 57 11.05 -10.51 8.32
CA LEU A 57 10.62 -9.27 8.98
C LEU A 57 11.57 -8.08 8.76
N GLY A 58 12.68 -8.28 8.03
CA GLY A 58 13.71 -7.26 7.77
C GLY A 58 13.71 -6.72 6.32
N GLY A 59 12.64 -6.94 5.58
CA GLY A 59 12.50 -6.47 4.19
C GLY A 59 13.44 -7.19 3.22
N GLN A 60 13.61 -6.61 2.02
CA GLN A 60 14.42 -7.21 0.95
C GLN A 60 15.90 -7.35 1.33
N THR A 61 16.44 -6.39 2.06
CA THR A 61 17.83 -6.42 2.52
C THR A 61 18.12 -7.67 3.35
N ALA A 62 17.21 -8.02 4.27
CA ALA A 62 17.38 -9.19 5.11
C ALA A 62 17.24 -10.51 4.34
N LEU A 63 16.32 -10.59 3.37
CA LEU A 63 16.18 -11.77 2.49
C LEU A 63 17.45 -12.00 1.68
N ASN A 64 17.97 -10.95 1.04
CA ASN A 64 19.20 -11.03 0.25
C ASN A 64 20.42 -11.44 1.10
N ALA A 65 20.52 -10.87 2.30
CA ALA A 65 21.58 -11.21 3.25
C ALA A 65 21.49 -12.67 3.71
N ALA A 66 20.28 -13.14 4.05
CA ALA A 66 20.04 -14.52 4.46
C ALA A 66 20.38 -15.54 3.34
N LEU A 67 19.97 -15.23 2.11
CA LEU A 67 20.29 -16.05 0.93
C LEU A 67 21.82 -16.12 0.70
N GLY A 68 22.52 -14.99 0.85
CA GLY A 68 23.97 -14.93 0.75
C GLY A 68 24.66 -15.75 1.84
N LEU A 69 24.19 -15.68 3.09
CA LEU A 69 24.69 -16.48 4.21
C LEU A 69 24.45 -17.99 4.02
N ALA A 70 23.28 -18.37 3.49
CA ALA A 70 22.99 -19.76 3.14
C ALA A 70 23.94 -20.28 2.06
N LYS A 71 24.12 -19.54 0.95
CA LYS A 71 25.01 -19.89 -0.16
C LYS A 71 26.49 -19.94 0.24
N SER A 72 26.93 -19.11 1.18
CA SER A 72 28.31 -19.13 1.70
C SER A 72 28.60 -20.29 2.66
N GLY A 73 27.57 -21.02 3.09
CA GLY A 73 27.69 -22.15 4.01
C GLY A 73 27.80 -21.77 5.49
N VAL A 74 27.81 -20.48 5.85
CA VAL A 74 27.94 -20.00 7.26
C VAL A 74 26.80 -20.51 8.13
N LEU A 75 25.57 -20.56 7.63
CA LEU A 75 24.43 -21.07 8.40
C LEU A 75 24.64 -22.55 8.75
N ALA A 76 25.04 -23.37 7.76
CA ALA A 76 25.34 -24.79 7.97
C ALA A 76 26.54 -25.00 8.91
N GLU A 77 27.62 -24.22 8.74
CA GLU A 77 28.80 -24.23 9.61
C GLU A 77 28.44 -24.01 11.10
N CYS A 78 27.50 -23.07 11.34
CA CYS A 78 27.12 -22.69 12.69
C CYS A 78 25.88 -23.45 13.22
N GLY A 79 25.24 -24.29 12.40
CA GLY A 79 24.02 -25.01 12.78
C GLY A 79 22.79 -24.12 12.90
N VAL A 80 22.72 -23.01 12.14
CA VAL A 80 21.65 -22.03 12.19
C VAL A 80 20.54 -22.41 11.20
N GLU A 81 19.32 -22.57 11.70
CA GLU A 81 18.14 -22.83 10.89
C GLU A 81 17.58 -21.52 10.32
N LEU A 82 17.21 -21.52 9.03
CA LEU A 82 16.53 -20.40 8.40
C LEU A 82 15.01 -20.56 8.57
N ILE A 83 14.40 -19.77 9.44
CA ILE A 83 12.97 -19.81 9.76
C ILE A 83 12.18 -18.68 9.09
N GLY A 84 10.85 -18.83 9.00
CA GLY A 84 9.96 -17.88 8.30
C GLY A 84 9.90 -18.10 6.78
N ALA A 85 11.05 -18.27 6.11
CA ALA A 85 11.15 -18.75 4.73
C ALA A 85 12.50 -19.42 4.52
N ARG A 86 12.51 -20.60 3.90
CA ARG A 86 13.73 -21.35 3.55
C ARG A 86 14.44 -20.70 2.35
N ALA A 87 15.72 -20.97 2.19
CA ALA A 87 16.53 -20.37 1.11
C ALA A 87 15.94 -20.67 -0.29
N GLU A 88 15.47 -21.90 -0.51
CA GLU A 88 14.86 -22.32 -1.77
C GLU A 88 13.55 -21.56 -2.05
N VAL A 89 12.76 -21.29 -1.01
CA VAL A 89 11.51 -20.51 -1.08
C VAL A 89 11.80 -19.08 -1.46
N ILE A 90 12.81 -18.47 -0.83
CA ILE A 90 13.23 -17.10 -1.13
C ILE A 90 13.73 -17.03 -2.58
N GLU A 91 14.57 -17.97 -3.01
CA GLU A 91 15.12 -18.00 -4.36
C GLU A 91 14.02 -18.20 -5.42
N LYS A 92 13.07 -19.11 -5.15
CA LYS A 92 11.93 -19.39 -6.05
C LYS A 92 11.00 -18.18 -6.20
N ALA A 93 10.78 -17.43 -5.14
CA ALA A 93 9.95 -16.23 -5.17
C ALA A 93 10.64 -15.03 -5.83
N GLU A 94 11.96 -14.87 -5.62
CA GLU A 94 12.73 -13.69 -6.08
C GLU A 94 13.31 -13.86 -7.50
N SER A 95 13.57 -15.09 -7.91
CA SER A 95 14.02 -15.37 -9.28
C SER A 95 12.84 -15.34 -10.25
N ARG A 96 12.88 -14.41 -11.20
CA ARG A 96 11.80 -14.25 -12.19
C ARG A 96 11.55 -15.51 -12.99
N GLU A 97 12.61 -16.20 -13.39
CA GLU A 97 12.51 -17.44 -14.15
C GLU A 97 11.87 -18.56 -13.32
N LEU A 98 12.31 -18.76 -12.07
CA LEU A 98 11.74 -19.77 -11.18
C LEU A 98 10.30 -19.43 -10.80
N PHE A 99 10.02 -18.13 -10.59
CA PHE A 99 8.67 -17.67 -10.31
C PHE A 99 7.73 -17.89 -11.50
N ARG A 100 8.17 -17.52 -12.72
CA ARG A 100 7.41 -17.78 -13.95
C ARG A 100 7.08 -19.27 -14.10
N GLN A 101 8.11 -20.13 -13.96
CA GLN A 101 7.91 -21.59 -14.02
C GLN A 101 6.94 -22.09 -12.95
N ALA A 102 7.02 -21.54 -11.73
CA ALA A 102 6.09 -21.89 -10.66
C ALA A 102 4.64 -21.49 -10.99
N MET A 103 4.43 -20.31 -11.57
CA MET A 103 3.08 -19.87 -12.00
C MET A 103 2.54 -20.75 -13.13
N GLU A 104 3.37 -21.09 -14.12
CA GLU A 104 3.00 -22.00 -15.20
C GLU A 104 2.60 -23.40 -14.68
N ASN A 105 3.32 -23.93 -13.69
CA ASN A 105 3.03 -25.24 -13.08
C ASN A 105 1.62 -25.31 -12.46
N ILE A 106 1.13 -24.21 -11.94
CA ILE A 106 -0.22 -24.12 -11.33
C ILE A 106 -1.26 -23.50 -12.27
N GLY A 107 -0.91 -23.29 -13.54
CA GLY A 107 -1.82 -22.79 -14.56
C GLY A 107 -2.19 -21.30 -14.43
N LEU A 108 -1.40 -20.53 -13.70
CA LEU A 108 -1.56 -19.08 -13.59
C LEU A 108 -0.72 -18.36 -14.66
N LYS A 109 -1.28 -17.25 -15.15
CA LYS A 109 -0.60 -16.41 -16.14
C LYS A 109 0.30 -15.39 -15.45
N VAL A 110 1.46 -15.16 -16.04
CA VAL A 110 2.33 -14.01 -15.80
C VAL A 110 2.44 -13.20 -17.08
N PRO A 111 2.89 -11.93 -17.07
CA PRO A 111 3.17 -11.21 -18.30
C PRO A 111 4.12 -12.02 -19.19
N ALA A 112 3.75 -12.17 -20.47
CA ALA A 112 4.56 -12.93 -21.40
C ALA A 112 5.95 -12.29 -21.54
N SER A 113 7.00 -13.06 -21.42
CA SER A 113 8.37 -12.55 -21.40
C SER A 113 9.37 -13.51 -22.03
N GLY A 114 10.53 -12.97 -22.40
CA GLY A 114 11.66 -13.73 -22.88
C GLY A 114 12.97 -13.02 -22.56
N ILE A 115 14.05 -13.79 -22.53
CA ILE A 115 15.42 -13.29 -22.33
C ILE A 115 16.09 -13.20 -23.69
N ALA A 116 16.83 -12.12 -23.94
CA ALA A 116 17.62 -11.89 -25.11
C ALA A 116 19.05 -11.49 -24.75
N HIS A 117 20.04 -12.11 -25.44
CA HIS A 117 21.46 -11.83 -25.27
C HIS A 117 22.06 -11.08 -26.47
N ASN A 118 21.28 -10.91 -27.53
CA ASN A 118 21.67 -10.22 -28.75
C ASN A 118 20.43 -9.64 -29.47
N MET A 119 20.71 -8.81 -30.49
CA MET A 119 19.62 -8.11 -31.21
C MET A 119 18.75 -9.02 -32.07
N ASP A 120 19.23 -10.17 -32.49
CA ASP A 120 18.42 -11.12 -33.28
C ASP A 120 17.37 -11.79 -32.39
N GLU A 121 17.74 -12.15 -31.17
CA GLU A 121 16.80 -12.65 -30.15
C GLU A 121 15.80 -11.55 -29.72
N VAL A 122 16.25 -10.28 -29.62
CA VAL A 122 15.37 -9.14 -29.36
C VAL A 122 14.28 -9.03 -30.40
N ARG A 123 14.63 -9.08 -31.69
CA ARG A 123 13.68 -9.03 -32.81
C ARG A 123 12.71 -10.20 -32.79
N ALA A 124 13.22 -11.41 -32.57
CA ALA A 124 12.39 -12.59 -32.47
C ALA A 124 11.34 -12.51 -31.36
N LEU A 125 11.69 -11.94 -30.21
CA LEU A 125 10.74 -11.67 -29.12
C LEU A 125 9.74 -10.56 -29.49
N GLY A 126 10.19 -9.51 -30.19
CA GLY A 126 9.30 -8.43 -30.64
C GLY A 126 8.28 -8.88 -31.70
N ASP A 127 8.57 -9.95 -32.45
CA ASP A 127 7.63 -10.55 -33.43
C ASP A 127 6.51 -11.37 -32.75
N VAL A 128 6.74 -11.89 -31.53
CA VAL A 128 5.79 -12.79 -30.86
C VAL A 128 5.10 -12.16 -29.65
N LEU A 129 5.72 -11.18 -28.99
CA LEU A 129 5.16 -10.53 -27.82
C LEU A 129 4.31 -9.32 -28.24
N PRO A 130 3.13 -9.12 -27.60
CA PRO A 130 2.26 -7.95 -27.90
C PRO A 130 2.87 -6.66 -27.31
N PHE A 131 2.93 -5.61 -28.15
CA PHE A 131 3.33 -4.27 -27.68
C PHE A 131 2.22 -3.61 -26.83
N PRO A 132 2.58 -2.71 -25.90
CA PRO A 132 3.94 -2.26 -25.58
C PRO A 132 4.75 -3.30 -24.80
N LEU A 133 6.08 -3.21 -24.88
CA LEU A 133 7.04 -4.11 -24.21
C LEU A 133 7.88 -3.35 -23.20
N ILE A 134 8.19 -3.98 -22.07
CA ILE A 134 9.12 -3.46 -21.06
C ILE A 134 10.46 -4.19 -21.26
N ILE A 135 11.53 -3.42 -21.33
CA ILE A 135 12.89 -3.92 -21.43
C ILE A 135 13.60 -3.69 -20.10
N ARG A 136 14.18 -4.75 -19.54
CA ARG A 136 14.88 -4.72 -18.27
C ARG A 136 16.24 -5.38 -18.40
N PRO A 137 17.34 -4.62 -18.39
CA PRO A 137 18.68 -5.19 -18.39
C PRO A 137 18.97 -5.97 -17.12
N ALA A 138 19.67 -7.10 -17.26
CA ALA A 138 20.07 -7.90 -16.11
C ALA A 138 21.21 -7.22 -15.33
N PHE A 139 21.17 -7.35 -13.99
CA PHE A 139 22.20 -6.87 -13.06
C PHE A 139 22.47 -5.35 -13.10
N THR A 140 21.50 -4.53 -13.52
CA THR A 140 21.60 -3.07 -13.46
C THR A 140 20.90 -2.51 -12.22
N LEU A 141 21.43 -1.40 -11.68
CA LEU A 141 20.83 -0.71 -10.53
C LEU A 141 19.87 0.39 -10.99
N GLY A 142 18.73 0.50 -10.33
CA GLY A 142 17.80 1.62 -10.50
C GLY A 142 17.12 1.71 -11.87
N GLY A 143 17.06 0.61 -12.63
CA GLY A 143 16.42 0.60 -13.95
C GLY A 143 17.29 1.18 -15.08
N THR A 144 18.60 1.33 -14.86
CA THR A 144 19.53 1.85 -15.86
C THR A 144 19.51 1.00 -17.13
N GLY A 145 19.33 1.63 -18.29
CA GLY A 145 19.27 0.97 -19.60
C GLY A 145 17.94 0.28 -19.92
N GLY A 146 16.99 0.28 -18.99
CA GLY A 146 15.63 -0.20 -19.22
C GLY A 146 14.70 0.87 -19.79
N GLY A 147 13.58 0.44 -20.34
CA GLY A 147 12.57 1.34 -20.91
C GLY A 147 11.34 0.60 -21.41
N ILE A 148 10.47 1.35 -22.07
CA ILE A 148 9.24 0.85 -22.67
C ILE A 148 9.33 1.06 -24.18
N ALA A 149 9.01 0.03 -24.94
CA ALA A 149 8.92 0.06 -26.39
C ALA A 149 7.44 -0.05 -26.81
N TYR A 150 7.01 0.86 -27.67
CA TYR A 150 5.63 0.86 -28.20
C TYR A 150 5.55 0.23 -29.59
N ASN A 151 6.69 0.01 -30.22
CA ASN A 151 6.83 -0.58 -31.55
C ASN A 151 8.23 -1.22 -31.69
N MET A 152 8.50 -1.88 -32.81
CA MET A 152 9.76 -2.57 -33.07
C MET A 152 10.98 -1.62 -33.07
N ALA A 153 10.84 -0.40 -33.60
CA ALA A 153 11.94 0.57 -33.65
C ALA A 153 12.35 1.01 -32.22
N ASP A 154 11.36 1.31 -31.38
CA ASP A 154 11.61 1.61 -29.96
C ASP A 154 12.27 0.41 -29.25
N LEU A 155 11.80 -0.82 -29.55
CA LEU A 155 12.36 -2.05 -28.97
C LEU A 155 13.84 -2.21 -29.31
N GLU A 156 14.21 -2.03 -30.58
CA GLU A 156 15.60 -2.13 -31.00
C GLU A 156 16.51 -1.08 -30.34
N GLU A 157 16.03 0.16 -30.21
CA GLU A 157 16.77 1.24 -29.56
C GLU A 157 16.97 0.94 -28.06
N VAL A 158 15.89 0.67 -27.33
CA VAL A 158 15.93 0.48 -25.88
C VAL A 158 16.69 -0.80 -25.52
N ALA A 159 16.42 -1.91 -26.24
CA ALA A 159 17.11 -3.17 -25.99
C ALA A 159 18.61 -3.10 -26.33
N GLY A 160 18.98 -2.36 -27.38
CA GLY A 160 20.39 -2.12 -27.72
C GLY A 160 21.14 -1.38 -26.58
N HIS A 161 20.53 -0.37 -26.01
CA HIS A 161 21.05 0.30 -24.82
C HIS A 161 21.10 -0.63 -23.62
N GLY A 162 20.06 -1.44 -23.41
CA GLY A 162 19.95 -2.40 -22.33
C GLY A 162 21.02 -3.48 -22.36
N LEU A 163 21.26 -4.09 -23.53
CA LEU A 163 22.31 -5.10 -23.74
C LEU A 163 23.71 -4.50 -23.45
N SER A 164 23.92 -3.25 -23.84
CA SER A 164 25.18 -2.54 -23.57
C SER A 164 25.36 -2.18 -22.10
N ALA A 165 24.28 -1.90 -21.38
CA ALA A 165 24.30 -1.55 -19.96
C ALA A 165 24.43 -2.77 -19.04
N SER A 166 23.99 -3.94 -19.49
CA SER A 166 24.07 -5.19 -18.72
C SER A 166 25.49 -5.73 -18.70
N PRO A 167 26.07 -6.02 -17.52
CA PRO A 167 27.41 -6.62 -17.41
C PRO A 167 27.55 -7.99 -18.09
N VAL A 168 26.42 -8.67 -18.32
CA VAL A 168 26.35 -10.00 -18.92
C VAL A 168 25.70 -9.98 -20.31
N SER A 169 25.46 -8.77 -20.87
CA SER A 169 24.79 -8.59 -22.17
C SER A 169 23.45 -9.34 -22.25
N GLU A 170 22.62 -9.17 -21.25
CA GLU A 170 21.31 -9.82 -21.15
C GLU A 170 20.22 -8.78 -20.85
N VAL A 171 19.11 -8.87 -21.59
CA VAL A 171 17.89 -8.11 -21.31
C VAL A 171 16.70 -9.05 -21.23
N MET A 172 15.81 -8.80 -20.30
CA MET A 172 14.48 -9.38 -20.31
C MET A 172 13.52 -8.43 -21.04
N ILE A 173 12.75 -9.00 -21.95
CA ILE A 173 11.68 -8.32 -22.70
C ILE A 173 10.36 -8.92 -22.24
N GLU A 174 9.46 -8.09 -21.76
CA GLU A 174 8.23 -8.49 -21.10
C GLU A 174 7.05 -7.70 -21.67
N GLN A 175 5.92 -8.36 -21.87
CA GLN A 175 4.65 -7.71 -22.18
C GLN A 175 4.34 -6.66 -21.11
N SER A 176 4.08 -5.44 -21.55
CA SER A 176 3.69 -4.37 -20.64
C SER A 176 2.24 -4.54 -20.21
N VAL A 177 2.01 -4.39 -18.92
CA VAL A 177 0.69 -4.31 -18.31
C VAL A 177 0.33 -2.87 -17.94
N LEU A 178 0.94 -1.89 -18.60
CA LEU A 178 0.60 -0.48 -18.44
C LEU A 178 -0.89 -0.24 -18.69
N GLY A 179 -1.50 0.54 -17.81
CA GLY A 179 -2.92 0.84 -17.88
C GLY A 179 -3.84 -0.25 -17.32
N TRP A 180 -3.29 -1.39 -16.87
CA TRP A 180 -4.08 -2.40 -16.19
C TRP A 180 -4.38 -1.97 -14.76
N LYS A 181 -5.45 -2.51 -14.19
CA LYS A 181 -5.78 -2.34 -12.77
C LYS A 181 -4.81 -3.15 -11.92
N GLU A 182 -4.40 -2.61 -10.78
CA GLU A 182 -3.46 -3.28 -9.87
C GLU A 182 -4.14 -3.60 -8.54
N PHE A 183 -4.01 -4.85 -8.13
CA PHE A 183 -4.51 -5.37 -6.86
C PHE A 183 -3.43 -6.11 -6.11
N GLU A 184 -3.53 -6.07 -4.78
CA GLU A 184 -2.64 -6.81 -3.89
C GLU A 184 -3.48 -7.63 -2.91
N MET A 185 -3.04 -8.86 -2.64
CA MET A 185 -3.57 -9.72 -1.58
C MET A 185 -2.51 -9.93 -0.51
N GLU A 186 -2.81 -9.52 0.70
CA GLU A 186 -2.00 -9.87 1.87
C GLU A 186 -2.47 -11.22 2.40
N VAL A 187 -1.58 -12.19 2.33
CA VAL A 187 -1.91 -13.61 2.56
C VAL A 187 -1.05 -14.16 3.67
N MET A 188 -1.61 -14.98 4.54
CA MET A 188 -0.84 -15.78 5.49
C MET A 188 -1.11 -17.26 5.30
N ARG A 189 -0.06 -18.07 5.47
CA ARG A 189 -0.14 -19.53 5.46
C ARG A 189 0.75 -20.11 6.55
N ASP A 190 0.26 -21.18 7.19
CA ASP A 190 1.02 -21.95 8.17
C ASP A 190 1.42 -23.35 7.66
N LYS A 191 2.16 -24.08 8.49
CA LYS A 191 2.66 -25.43 8.18
C LYS A 191 1.56 -26.49 8.02
N ASN A 192 0.35 -26.23 8.55
CA ASN A 192 -0.83 -27.12 8.45
C ASN A 192 -1.72 -26.78 7.24
N ASP A 193 -1.24 -25.89 6.37
CA ASP A 193 -1.96 -25.39 5.19
C ASP A 193 -3.21 -24.55 5.50
N ASN A 194 -3.32 -24.01 6.70
CA ASN A 194 -4.30 -22.95 6.94
C ASN A 194 -3.87 -21.71 6.16
N CYS A 195 -4.75 -21.23 5.28
CA CYS A 195 -4.51 -20.02 4.46
C CYS A 195 -5.59 -19.00 4.74
N VAL A 196 -5.19 -17.72 4.89
CA VAL A 196 -6.12 -16.60 5.08
C VAL A 196 -5.71 -15.41 4.23
N ILE A 197 -6.67 -14.73 3.62
CA ILE A 197 -6.49 -13.38 3.09
C ILE A 197 -6.71 -12.41 4.23
N VAL A 198 -5.66 -11.70 4.62
CA VAL A 198 -5.75 -10.68 5.67
C VAL A 198 -6.43 -9.43 5.16
N CYS A 199 -6.10 -9.03 3.91
CA CYS A 199 -6.66 -7.83 3.30
C CYS A 199 -6.48 -7.87 1.79
N SER A 200 -7.49 -7.38 1.06
CA SER A 200 -7.36 -7.00 -0.34
C SER A 200 -7.08 -5.51 -0.46
N ILE A 201 -6.17 -5.12 -1.34
CA ILE A 201 -5.75 -3.74 -1.56
C ILE A 201 -5.87 -3.43 -3.04
N GLU A 202 -6.32 -2.24 -3.37
CA GLU A 202 -6.47 -1.75 -4.75
C GLU A 202 -5.73 -0.44 -4.93
N ASN A 203 -5.00 -0.31 -6.03
CA ASN A 203 -4.38 0.95 -6.43
C ASN A 203 -5.36 1.79 -7.24
N VAL A 204 -5.47 3.08 -6.90
CA VAL A 204 -6.32 4.03 -7.64
C VAL A 204 -5.69 4.36 -8.99
N ASP A 205 -4.36 4.50 -9.05
CA ASP A 205 -3.65 4.67 -10.31
C ASP A 205 -3.52 3.34 -11.05
N ALA A 206 -3.65 3.40 -12.36
CA ALA A 206 -3.37 2.25 -13.21
C ALA A 206 -1.88 1.88 -13.18
N MET A 207 -1.55 0.64 -13.52
CA MET A 207 -0.17 0.15 -13.63
C MET A 207 0.67 1.05 -14.54
N GLY A 208 1.88 1.33 -14.11
CA GLY A 208 2.79 2.33 -14.68
C GLY A 208 3.21 3.38 -13.64
N VAL A 209 2.42 3.56 -12.60
CA VAL A 209 2.79 4.25 -11.36
C VAL A 209 3.19 3.21 -10.34
N HIS A 210 4.33 3.39 -9.67
CA HIS A 210 4.78 2.46 -8.63
C HIS A 210 3.71 2.38 -7.50
N THR A 211 3.40 1.18 -7.01
CA THR A 211 2.36 0.96 -5.97
C THR A 211 2.58 1.83 -4.72
N GLY A 212 3.85 2.08 -4.34
CA GLY A 212 4.21 3.00 -3.24
C GLY A 212 3.82 4.46 -3.50
N ASP A 213 3.70 4.87 -4.77
CA ASP A 213 3.38 6.23 -5.21
C ASP A 213 1.89 6.39 -5.59
N SER A 214 1.14 5.29 -5.65
CA SER A 214 -0.30 5.31 -5.87
C SER A 214 -1.07 5.57 -4.57
N ILE A 215 -2.24 6.17 -4.68
CA ILE A 215 -3.25 6.12 -3.63
C ILE A 215 -3.77 4.68 -3.60
N THR A 216 -3.78 4.06 -2.42
CA THR A 216 -4.26 2.69 -2.25
C THR A 216 -5.46 2.64 -1.33
N VAL A 217 -6.37 1.72 -1.60
CA VAL A 217 -7.64 1.56 -0.89
C VAL A 217 -7.77 0.12 -0.39
N ALA A 218 -8.22 -0.03 0.82
CA ALA A 218 -8.52 -1.32 1.44
C ALA A 218 -9.91 -1.28 2.12
N PRO A 219 -10.76 -2.31 1.95
CA PRO A 219 -10.60 -3.40 1.00
C PRO A 219 -10.72 -2.92 -0.46
N ALA A 220 -10.35 -3.75 -1.43
CA ALA A 220 -10.55 -3.46 -2.85
C ALA A 220 -12.02 -3.13 -3.14
N GLN A 221 -12.25 -2.05 -3.91
CA GLN A 221 -13.59 -1.48 -4.09
C GLN A 221 -14.23 -1.87 -5.43
N THR A 222 -13.43 -2.20 -6.42
CA THR A 222 -13.91 -2.41 -7.80
C THR A 222 -13.87 -3.87 -8.25
N LEU A 223 -13.50 -4.80 -7.37
CA LEU A 223 -13.59 -6.22 -7.63
C LEU A 223 -15.04 -6.70 -7.50
N THR A 224 -15.48 -7.52 -8.44
CA THR A 224 -16.64 -8.38 -8.24
C THR A 224 -16.29 -9.52 -7.28
N ASP A 225 -17.31 -10.14 -6.68
CA ASP A 225 -17.09 -11.30 -5.80
C ASP A 225 -16.38 -12.45 -6.54
N ALA A 226 -16.72 -12.69 -7.80
CA ALA A 226 -16.07 -13.73 -8.62
C ALA A 226 -14.57 -13.41 -8.85
N GLU A 227 -14.21 -12.17 -9.13
CA GLU A 227 -12.81 -11.74 -9.29
C GLU A 227 -12.05 -11.85 -7.97
N TYR A 228 -12.67 -11.46 -6.86
CA TYR A 228 -12.08 -11.61 -5.53
C TYR A 228 -11.77 -13.06 -5.21
N GLN A 229 -12.75 -13.98 -5.42
CA GLN A 229 -12.55 -15.41 -5.18
C GLN A 229 -11.46 -16.00 -6.10
N MET A 230 -11.41 -15.59 -7.35
CA MET A 230 -10.36 -16.01 -8.27
C MET A 230 -8.97 -15.58 -7.79
N MET A 231 -8.81 -14.34 -7.32
CA MET A 231 -7.54 -13.85 -6.77
C MET A 231 -7.19 -14.55 -5.45
N ARG A 232 -8.17 -14.81 -4.61
CA ARG A 232 -8.01 -15.55 -3.36
C ARG A 232 -7.47 -16.95 -3.62
N ASP A 233 -8.12 -17.70 -4.50
CA ASP A 233 -7.72 -19.07 -4.85
C ASP A 233 -6.33 -19.09 -5.51
N ALA A 234 -6.05 -18.13 -6.41
CA ALA A 234 -4.73 -17.96 -7.00
C ALA A 234 -3.66 -17.68 -5.94
N SER A 235 -3.95 -16.79 -4.99
CA SER A 235 -3.03 -16.47 -3.90
C SER A 235 -2.68 -17.70 -3.05
N PHE A 236 -3.65 -18.52 -2.72
CA PHE A 236 -3.42 -19.76 -1.98
C PHE A 236 -2.62 -20.79 -2.79
N ALA A 237 -2.91 -20.91 -4.09
CA ALA A 237 -2.14 -21.78 -4.99
C ALA A 237 -0.67 -21.33 -5.09
N ILE A 238 -0.44 -20.01 -5.19
CA ILE A 238 0.90 -19.41 -5.22
C ILE A 238 1.66 -19.70 -3.93
N MET A 239 1.03 -19.48 -2.76
CA MET A 239 1.66 -19.74 -1.45
C MET A 239 2.12 -21.20 -1.33
N ARG A 240 1.30 -22.14 -1.81
CA ARG A 240 1.61 -23.58 -1.83
C ARG A 240 2.72 -23.93 -2.78
N GLU A 241 2.65 -23.43 -4.02
CA GLU A 241 3.65 -23.72 -5.07
C GLU A 241 5.02 -23.13 -4.76
N ILE A 242 5.08 -21.91 -4.26
CA ILE A 242 6.32 -21.27 -3.80
C ILE A 242 6.87 -21.96 -2.56
N GLY A 243 5.99 -22.47 -1.69
CA GLY A 243 6.36 -23.21 -0.47
C GLY A 243 6.50 -22.33 0.76
N VAL A 244 5.81 -21.18 0.82
CA VAL A 244 5.73 -20.39 2.07
C VAL A 244 4.81 -21.14 3.04
N GLU A 245 5.36 -21.55 4.18
CA GLU A 245 4.67 -22.37 5.18
C GLU A 245 4.54 -21.68 6.54
N THR A 246 5.24 -20.59 6.77
CA THR A 246 5.37 -19.99 8.10
C THR A 246 5.40 -18.48 8.03
N GLY A 247 4.41 -17.88 7.40
CA GLY A 247 4.41 -16.43 7.37
C GLY A 247 3.42 -15.77 6.43
N GLY A 248 3.54 -14.45 6.38
CA GLY A 248 2.76 -13.60 5.50
C GLY A 248 3.52 -13.26 4.22
N SER A 249 2.76 -13.03 3.17
CA SER A 249 3.26 -12.63 1.86
C SER A 249 2.31 -11.65 1.21
N ASN A 250 2.86 -10.82 0.34
CA ASN A 250 2.10 -9.95 -0.55
C ASN A 250 2.12 -10.55 -1.95
N VAL A 251 0.95 -10.72 -2.56
CA VAL A 251 0.80 -11.17 -3.95
C VAL A 251 0.16 -10.06 -4.76
N GLN A 252 0.81 -9.67 -5.86
CA GLN A 252 0.36 -8.60 -6.74
C GLN A 252 -0.23 -9.16 -8.03
N PHE A 253 -1.39 -8.62 -8.41
CA PHE A 253 -2.14 -9.00 -9.60
C PHE A 253 -2.39 -7.79 -10.50
N GLY A 254 -2.30 -8.02 -11.82
CA GLY A 254 -2.79 -7.10 -12.82
C GLY A 254 -4.07 -7.62 -13.46
N ILE A 255 -5.09 -6.78 -13.60
CA ILE A 255 -6.32 -7.09 -14.35
C ILE A 255 -6.44 -6.17 -15.55
N ASN A 256 -6.56 -6.76 -16.72
CA ASN A 256 -6.84 -6.04 -17.95
C ASN A 256 -8.27 -5.47 -17.91
N PRO A 257 -8.45 -4.14 -17.89
CA PRO A 257 -9.81 -3.56 -17.81
C PRO A 257 -10.66 -3.81 -19.05
N ALA A 258 -10.05 -4.19 -20.17
CA ALA A 258 -10.77 -4.41 -21.43
C ALA A 258 -11.45 -5.79 -21.52
N ASN A 259 -10.86 -6.82 -20.89
CA ASN A 259 -11.32 -8.21 -21.05
C ASN A 259 -11.34 -9.02 -19.74
N GLY A 260 -10.92 -8.44 -18.60
CA GLY A 260 -10.88 -9.13 -17.32
C GLY A 260 -9.74 -10.15 -17.16
N GLU A 261 -8.77 -10.18 -18.09
CA GLU A 261 -7.62 -11.08 -17.99
C GLU A 261 -6.79 -10.75 -16.76
N MET A 262 -6.53 -11.75 -15.92
CA MET A 262 -5.71 -11.65 -14.73
C MET A 262 -4.30 -12.23 -14.99
N VAL A 263 -3.28 -11.49 -14.55
CA VAL A 263 -1.88 -11.95 -14.49
C VAL A 263 -1.32 -11.74 -13.09
N VAL A 264 -0.42 -12.64 -12.70
CA VAL A 264 0.37 -12.49 -11.46
C VAL A 264 1.61 -11.67 -11.79
N ILE A 265 1.85 -10.62 -11.04
CA ILE A 265 2.99 -9.71 -11.26
C ILE A 265 4.21 -10.19 -10.47
N GLU A 266 4.03 -10.33 -9.17
CA GLU A 266 5.07 -10.78 -8.26
C GLU A 266 4.48 -11.28 -6.93
N MET A 267 5.31 -11.96 -6.17
CA MET A 267 5.05 -12.33 -4.79
C MET A 267 6.24 -11.95 -3.93
N ASN A 268 5.99 -11.34 -2.80
CA ASN A 268 7.00 -11.02 -1.79
C ASN A 268 6.88 -11.98 -0.61
N PRO A 269 7.81 -12.96 -0.39
CA PRO A 269 7.71 -13.96 0.69
C PRO A 269 8.16 -13.37 2.03
N ARG A 270 7.65 -12.23 2.39
CA ARG A 270 8.03 -11.45 3.57
C ARG A 270 6.96 -10.44 3.95
N VAL A 271 7.01 -9.97 5.18
CA VAL A 271 6.25 -8.79 5.60
C VAL A 271 6.74 -7.56 4.82
N SER A 272 5.81 -6.82 4.25
CA SER A 272 6.04 -5.68 3.37
C SER A 272 5.42 -4.39 3.94
N ARG A 273 5.52 -3.29 3.19
CA ARG A 273 4.80 -2.05 3.54
C ARG A 273 3.29 -2.21 3.45
N SER A 274 2.81 -2.96 2.46
CA SER A 274 1.39 -3.30 2.34
C SER A 274 0.92 -4.19 3.48
N SER A 275 1.76 -5.10 4.00
CA SER A 275 1.44 -5.86 5.22
C SER A 275 1.26 -4.95 6.45
N ALA A 276 2.07 -3.89 6.57
CA ALA A 276 1.89 -2.89 7.64
C ALA A 276 0.60 -2.10 7.46
N LEU A 277 0.25 -1.73 6.22
CA LEU A 277 -1.03 -1.10 5.89
C LEU A 277 -2.20 -2.04 6.23
N ALA A 278 -2.15 -3.29 5.78
CA ALA A 278 -3.16 -4.30 6.03
C ALA A 278 -3.36 -4.55 7.54
N SER A 279 -2.25 -4.66 8.29
CA SER A 279 -2.32 -4.83 9.76
C SER A 279 -3.02 -3.66 10.45
N LYS A 280 -2.76 -2.42 10.02
CA LYS A 280 -3.42 -1.23 10.58
C LYS A 280 -4.86 -1.08 10.08
N ALA A 281 -5.12 -1.48 8.84
CA ALA A 281 -6.44 -1.42 8.25
C ALA A 281 -7.42 -2.41 8.89
N THR A 282 -6.96 -3.61 9.22
CA THR A 282 -7.79 -4.69 9.75
C THR A 282 -7.65 -4.89 11.26
N GLY A 283 -6.63 -4.33 11.88
CA GLY A 283 -6.24 -4.66 13.26
C GLY A 283 -5.52 -6.02 13.39
N PHE A 284 -5.45 -6.82 12.32
CA PHE A 284 -4.83 -8.15 12.32
C PHE A 284 -3.31 -8.05 12.37
N PRO A 285 -2.62 -8.59 13.41
CA PRO A 285 -1.21 -8.30 13.67
C PRO A 285 -0.28 -9.21 12.86
N ILE A 286 -0.16 -8.99 11.54
CA ILE A 286 0.58 -9.85 10.59
C ILE A 286 2.00 -10.16 11.10
N ALA A 287 2.77 -9.15 11.49
CA ALA A 287 4.16 -9.36 11.91
C ALA A 287 4.29 -10.20 13.18
N LYS A 288 3.39 -10.02 14.15
CA LYS A 288 3.33 -10.83 15.38
C LYS A 288 3.01 -12.28 15.05
N LEU A 289 1.98 -12.51 14.24
CA LEU A 289 1.58 -13.84 13.85
C LEU A 289 2.66 -14.52 12.99
N ALA A 290 3.26 -13.82 12.02
CA ALA A 290 4.36 -14.35 11.21
C ALA A 290 5.55 -14.80 12.08
N ALA A 291 5.89 -14.05 13.13
CA ALA A 291 6.93 -14.46 14.07
C ALA A 291 6.57 -15.73 14.84
N LYS A 292 5.30 -15.87 15.26
CA LYS A 292 4.83 -17.08 15.96
C LYS A 292 4.72 -18.29 15.02
N LEU A 293 4.27 -18.09 13.79
CA LEU A 293 4.26 -19.17 12.78
C LEU A 293 5.68 -19.66 12.48
N ALA A 294 6.68 -18.74 12.43
CA ALA A 294 8.07 -19.09 12.17
C ALA A 294 8.68 -20.01 13.24
N ILE A 295 8.20 -19.96 14.47
CA ILE A 295 8.64 -20.84 15.59
C ILE A 295 7.75 -22.06 15.79
N GLY A 296 6.81 -22.31 14.86
CA GLY A 296 6.07 -23.58 14.76
C GLY A 296 4.61 -23.56 15.19
N TYR A 297 4.04 -22.43 15.57
CA TYR A 297 2.60 -22.30 15.79
C TYR A 297 1.82 -22.41 14.45
N THR A 298 0.53 -22.66 14.56
CA THR A 298 -0.41 -22.64 13.44
C THR A 298 -1.49 -21.58 13.64
N LEU A 299 -2.15 -21.15 12.57
CA LEU A 299 -3.15 -20.07 12.63
C LEU A 299 -4.37 -20.43 13.48
N ASP A 300 -4.71 -21.69 13.54
CA ASP A 300 -5.82 -22.21 14.37
C ASP A 300 -5.46 -22.35 15.85
N GLU A 301 -4.18 -22.48 16.19
CA GLU A 301 -3.68 -22.44 17.58
C GLU A 301 -3.59 -21.01 18.13
N LEU A 302 -3.40 -20.03 17.25
CA LEU A 302 -3.27 -18.63 17.64
C LEU A 302 -4.64 -17.95 17.70
N ARG A 303 -4.88 -17.21 18.78
CA ARG A 303 -6.08 -16.40 18.91
C ARG A 303 -5.91 -15.08 18.18
N ASN A 304 -6.99 -14.59 17.58
CA ASN A 304 -7.07 -13.24 17.07
C ASN A 304 -7.01 -12.25 18.24
N ASP A 305 -6.02 -11.37 18.27
CA ASP A 305 -5.84 -10.40 19.35
C ASP A 305 -7.00 -9.40 19.46
N ILE A 306 -7.72 -9.18 18.35
CA ILE A 306 -8.81 -8.21 18.29
C ILE A 306 -10.08 -8.77 18.91
N THR A 307 -10.52 -9.93 18.47
CA THR A 307 -11.74 -10.58 18.98
C THR A 307 -11.49 -11.35 20.27
N ARG A 308 -10.28 -11.90 20.43
CA ARG A 308 -9.87 -12.82 21.51
C ARG A 308 -10.67 -14.12 21.60
N GLU A 309 -11.68 -14.28 20.78
CA GLU A 309 -12.57 -15.44 20.72
C GLU A 309 -12.34 -16.28 19.48
N THR A 310 -12.09 -15.65 18.33
CA THR A 310 -11.83 -16.34 17.07
C THR A 310 -10.37 -16.75 16.94
N ALA A 311 -10.11 -17.79 16.15
CA ALA A 311 -8.75 -18.16 15.76
C ALA A 311 -8.20 -17.18 14.70
N ALA A 312 -6.87 -17.08 14.60
CA ALA A 312 -6.21 -16.28 13.55
C ALA A 312 -6.40 -16.88 12.14
N SER A 313 -6.96 -18.09 12.04
CA SER A 313 -7.35 -18.73 10.77
C SER A 313 -8.65 -18.20 10.16
N PHE A 314 -9.37 -17.30 10.82
CA PHE A 314 -10.53 -16.61 10.26
C PHE A 314 -10.10 -15.38 9.47
N GLU A 315 -10.56 -15.27 8.23
CA GLU A 315 -10.26 -14.13 7.36
C GLU A 315 -10.91 -12.86 7.92
N PRO A 316 -10.15 -11.74 8.02
CA PRO A 316 -10.73 -10.47 8.40
C PRO A 316 -11.81 -10.01 7.43
N ALA A 317 -12.89 -9.46 7.98
CA ALA A 317 -13.94 -8.75 7.25
C ALA A 317 -14.07 -7.35 7.86
N ILE A 318 -14.01 -6.31 7.02
CA ILE A 318 -14.11 -4.91 7.45
C ILE A 318 -15.28 -4.23 6.76
N ASP A 319 -15.99 -3.39 7.49
CA ASP A 319 -17.18 -2.65 7.03
C ASP A 319 -16.94 -1.14 6.89
N TYR A 320 -15.66 -0.73 6.82
CA TYR A 320 -15.20 0.63 6.61
C TYR A 320 -14.19 0.66 5.45
N CYS A 321 -13.82 1.86 5.03
CA CYS A 321 -12.86 2.08 3.95
C CYS A 321 -11.58 2.73 4.50
N VAL A 322 -10.44 2.18 4.09
CA VAL A 322 -9.11 2.68 4.42
C VAL A 322 -8.46 3.24 3.16
N VAL A 323 -7.94 4.46 3.24
CA VAL A 323 -7.23 5.12 2.13
C VAL A 323 -5.82 5.49 2.59
N LYS A 324 -4.81 5.02 1.87
CA LYS A 324 -3.42 5.42 2.02
C LYS A 324 -3.07 6.43 0.92
N ILE A 325 -2.49 7.57 1.30
CA ILE A 325 -2.06 8.61 0.35
C ILE A 325 -0.56 8.80 0.50
N PRO A 326 0.23 8.68 -0.59
CA PRO A 326 1.67 8.87 -0.55
C PRO A 326 2.04 10.35 -0.36
N ARG A 327 3.11 10.61 0.39
CA ARG A 327 3.69 11.95 0.59
C ARG A 327 4.94 12.11 -0.28
N PHE A 328 4.94 13.16 -1.09
CA PHE A 328 6.05 13.55 -1.93
C PHE A 328 6.72 14.81 -1.38
N THR A 329 7.96 15.04 -1.75
CA THR A 329 8.76 16.21 -1.35
C THR A 329 9.46 16.86 -2.51
N PHE A 330 8.85 16.87 -3.70
CA PHE A 330 9.40 17.53 -4.90
C PHE A 330 9.69 19.00 -4.64
N GLU A 331 8.94 19.64 -3.73
CA GLU A 331 9.17 21.02 -3.31
C GLU A 331 10.54 21.26 -2.65
N LYS A 332 11.23 20.22 -2.19
CA LYS A 332 12.58 20.30 -1.62
C LYS A 332 13.71 20.18 -2.66
N PHE A 333 13.37 19.75 -3.87
CA PHE A 333 14.35 19.50 -4.93
C PHE A 333 14.03 20.31 -6.18
N PRO A 334 14.48 21.59 -6.25
CA PRO A 334 14.32 22.41 -7.44
C PRO A 334 14.94 21.72 -8.66
N GLY A 335 14.18 21.60 -9.74
CA GLY A 335 14.61 20.92 -10.97
C GLY A 335 14.27 19.43 -11.05
N ALA A 336 13.80 18.80 -9.98
CA ALA A 336 13.23 17.46 -10.06
C ALA A 336 11.92 17.48 -10.86
N LYS A 337 11.77 16.53 -11.78
CA LYS A 337 10.52 16.38 -12.53
C LYS A 337 9.48 15.72 -11.63
N ASP A 338 8.35 16.41 -11.42
CA ASP A 338 7.18 15.87 -10.75
C ASP A 338 6.40 14.96 -11.73
N GLU A 339 6.93 13.77 -11.96
CA GLU A 339 6.34 12.76 -12.83
C GLU A 339 6.48 11.41 -12.13
N LEU A 340 5.36 10.70 -11.94
CA LEU A 340 5.32 9.38 -11.31
C LEU A 340 5.53 8.31 -12.39
N THR A 341 6.34 7.32 -12.05
CA THR A 341 6.73 6.22 -12.94
C THR A 341 6.76 4.91 -12.17
N THR A 342 7.31 3.86 -12.74
CA THR A 342 7.56 2.58 -12.06
C THR A 342 8.63 2.65 -10.95
N SER A 343 9.36 3.77 -10.82
CA SER A 343 10.32 4.01 -9.73
C SER A 343 9.64 4.80 -8.61
N MET A 344 9.70 4.30 -7.38
CA MET A 344 9.11 4.95 -6.22
C MET A 344 9.78 6.29 -5.90
N LYS A 345 8.97 7.34 -5.69
CA LYS A 345 9.40 8.71 -5.39
C LYS A 345 8.80 9.27 -4.10
N SER A 346 7.83 8.59 -3.52
CA SER A 346 7.25 8.95 -2.23
C SER A 346 8.26 8.75 -1.10
N VAL A 347 8.17 9.60 -0.07
CA VAL A 347 9.06 9.59 1.09
C VAL A 347 8.33 9.22 2.38
N GLY A 348 7.02 9.21 2.35
CA GLY A 348 6.14 8.86 3.46
C GLY A 348 4.72 8.69 2.96
N GLU A 349 3.81 8.47 3.90
CA GLU A 349 2.41 8.23 3.60
C GLU A 349 1.52 8.62 4.78
N ALA A 350 0.27 8.94 4.51
CA ALA A 350 -0.79 9.04 5.50
C ALA A 350 -1.84 7.96 5.24
N MET A 351 -2.36 7.37 6.31
CA MET A 351 -3.48 6.44 6.26
C MET A 351 -4.70 7.08 6.95
N SER A 352 -5.85 6.93 6.36
CA SER A 352 -7.12 7.41 6.90
C SER A 352 -8.21 6.37 6.79
N ILE A 353 -9.12 6.38 7.75
CA ILE A 353 -10.25 5.44 7.82
C ILE A 353 -11.55 6.26 7.86
N GLY A 354 -12.55 5.79 7.14
CA GLY A 354 -13.91 6.36 7.12
C GLY A 354 -14.93 5.29 6.76
N ARG A 355 -16.21 5.57 6.96
CA ARG A 355 -17.29 4.63 6.57
C ARG A 355 -17.40 4.48 5.04
N THR A 356 -16.94 5.49 4.31
CA THR A 356 -16.95 5.52 2.84
C THR A 356 -15.60 5.96 2.30
N PHE A 357 -15.32 5.61 1.03
CA PHE A 357 -14.15 6.10 0.32
C PHE A 357 -14.07 7.64 0.31
N LYS A 358 -15.21 8.32 0.12
CA LYS A 358 -15.29 9.79 0.10
C LYS A 358 -14.80 10.40 1.41
N GLU A 359 -15.29 9.88 2.53
CA GLU A 359 -14.88 10.32 3.87
C GLU A 359 -13.39 10.05 4.11
N ALA A 360 -12.94 8.82 3.83
CA ALA A 360 -11.55 8.42 4.02
C ALA A 360 -10.60 9.24 3.15
N LEU A 361 -10.91 9.43 1.85
CA LEU A 361 -10.10 10.23 0.94
C LEU A 361 -9.91 11.66 1.44
N GLN A 362 -10.98 12.33 1.84
CA GLN A 362 -10.90 13.70 2.31
C GLN A 362 -10.11 13.84 3.63
N LYS A 363 -10.25 12.88 4.54
CA LYS A 363 -9.42 12.81 5.75
C LYS A 363 -7.94 12.63 5.43
N GLY A 364 -7.62 11.68 4.55
CA GLY A 364 -6.26 11.40 4.12
C GLY A 364 -5.59 12.63 3.51
N LEU A 365 -6.28 13.34 2.62
CA LEU A 365 -5.75 14.56 2.00
C LEU A 365 -5.45 15.67 3.03
N ARG A 366 -6.26 15.80 4.08
CA ARG A 366 -5.98 16.74 5.19
C ARG A 366 -4.73 16.34 5.98
N SER A 367 -4.53 15.04 6.15
CA SER A 367 -3.43 14.49 6.95
C SER A 367 -2.07 14.60 6.26
N MET A 368 -2.03 14.93 4.95
CA MET A 368 -0.79 15.05 4.18
C MET A 368 0.09 16.25 4.53
N GLU A 369 -0.43 17.23 5.30
CA GLU A 369 0.26 18.46 5.67
C GLU A 369 0.83 19.26 4.47
N ILE A 370 0.06 19.29 3.39
CA ILE A 370 0.37 20.05 2.16
C ILE A 370 -0.49 21.31 2.03
N GLY A 371 -1.16 21.72 3.11
CA GLY A 371 -2.08 22.86 3.13
C GLY A 371 -3.47 22.55 2.55
N ALA A 372 -3.74 21.32 2.13
CA ALA A 372 -5.06 20.90 1.67
C ALA A 372 -6.01 20.67 2.85
N SER A 373 -7.25 21.12 2.74
CA SER A 373 -8.30 20.89 3.75
C SER A 373 -9.20 19.69 3.42
N GLY A 374 -8.91 19.00 2.32
CA GLY A 374 -9.62 17.89 1.71
C GLY A 374 -9.35 17.88 0.21
N LEU A 375 -10.23 17.32 -0.60
CA LEU A 375 -10.08 17.25 -2.06
C LEU A 375 -10.09 18.67 -2.69
N GLY A 376 -10.86 19.60 -2.12
CA GLY A 376 -10.85 21.02 -2.51
C GLY A 376 -9.63 21.74 -1.94
N PHE A 377 -8.65 22.00 -2.78
CA PHE A 377 -7.47 22.78 -2.45
C PHE A 377 -7.58 24.17 -3.07
N ASN A 378 -7.59 25.23 -2.23
CA ASN A 378 -7.65 26.62 -2.69
C ASN A 378 -8.82 26.92 -3.63
N PHE A 379 -10.03 26.97 -3.11
CA PHE A 379 -11.28 27.30 -3.84
C PHE A 379 -11.26 28.64 -4.62
N ARG A 380 -10.24 29.45 -4.44
CA ARG A 380 -10.11 30.79 -5.03
C ARG A 380 -9.31 30.86 -6.33
N ARG A 381 -8.70 29.74 -6.78
CA ARG A 381 -7.95 29.74 -8.04
C ARG A 381 -8.87 29.50 -9.21
N GLU A 382 -8.70 30.31 -10.26
CA GLU A 382 -9.26 30.03 -11.58
C GLU A 382 -8.80 28.65 -12.05
N LEU A 383 -9.68 27.94 -12.74
CA LEU A 383 -9.33 26.67 -13.34
C LEU A 383 -8.28 26.88 -14.43
N PRO A 384 -7.26 26.03 -14.53
CA PRO A 384 -6.36 26.04 -15.68
C PRO A 384 -7.13 25.81 -16.97
N PRO A 385 -6.58 26.19 -18.14
CA PRO A 385 -7.18 25.86 -19.44
C PRO A 385 -7.38 24.35 -19.58
N LEU A 386 -8.50 23.96 -20.20
CA LEU A 386 -8.84 22.53 -20.36
C LEU A 386 -7.71 21.67 -20.97
N PRO A 387 -6.96 22.14 -22.02
CA PRO A 387 -5.84 21.37 -22.55
C PRO A 387 -4.75 21.05 -21.50
N GLU A 388 -4.47 21.99 -20.57
CA GLU A 388 -3.51 21.81 -19.49
C GLU A 388 -4.00 20.77 -18.46
N ILE A 389 -5.28 20.85 -18.09
CA ILE A 389 -5.92 19.86 -17.21
C ILE A 389 -5.81 18.46 -17.83
N MET A 390 -6.19 18.31 -19.10
CA MET A 390 -6.13 17.03 -19.81
C MET A 390 -4.71 16.50 -19.97
N ALA A 391 -3.73 17.37 -20.21
CA ALA A 391 -2.32 16.98 -20.23
C ALA A 391 -1.84 16.48 -18.86
N GLY A 392 -2.28 17.12 -17.76
CA GLY A 392 -1.99 16.70 -16.38
C GLY A 392 -2.64 15.38 -15.99
N LEU A 393 -3.77 15.01 -16.59
CA LEU A 393 -4.38 13.69 -16.39
C LEU A 393 -3.57 12.56 -17.06
N ARG A 394 -3.06 12.81 -18.27
CA ARG A 394 -2.28 11.82 -19.04
C ARG A 394 -0.90 11.52 -18.45
N LYS A 395 -0.33 12.47 -17.70
CA LYS A 395 0.97 12.30 -17.05
C LYS A 395 0.79 12.23 -15.53
N PRO A 396 0.98 11.06 -14.91
CA PRO A 396 0.88 10.93 -13.47
C PRO A 396 1.88 11.85 -12.75
N HIS A 397 1.41 12.60 -11.77
CA HIS A 397 2.23 13.49 -10.96
C HIS A 397 1.70 13.59 -9.52
N SER A 398 2.50 14.13 -8.60
CA SER A 398 2.19 14.14 -7.16
C SER A 398 0.87 14.81 -6.77
N ARG A 399 0.35 15.71 -7.61
CA ARG A 399 -0.91 16.44 -7.40
C ARG A 399 -2.06 15.98 -8.30
N ARG A 400 -1.92 14.85 -8.94
CA ARG A 400 -2.89 14.31 -9.90
C ARG A 400 -4.32 14.27 -9.36
N ILE A 401 -4.49 13.94 -8.08
CA ILE A 401 -5.82 13.89 -7.43
C ILE A 401 -6.55 15.25 -7.50
N PHE A 402 -5.82 16.35 -7.40
CA PHE A 402 -6.40 17.70 -7.54
C PHE A 402 -6.67 18.07 -9.00
N THR A 403 -5.88 17.53 -9.94
CA THR A 403 -6.13 17.69 -11.38
C THR A 403 -7.42 16.97 -11.80
N LEU A 404 -7.70 15.78 -11.21
CA LEU A 404 -8.97 15.08 -11.39
C LEU A 404 -10.15 15.96 -10.94
N ARG A 405 -10.05 16.58 -9.77
CA ARG A 405 -11.08 17.53 -9.32
C ARG A 405 -11.24 18.71 -10.27
N GLN A 406 -10.15 19.27 -10.80
CA GLN A 406 -10.23 20.38 -11.77
C GLN A 406 -10.93 19.95 -13.06
N ALA A 407 -10.68 18.74 -13.55
CA ALA A 407 -11.36 18.19 -14.71
C ALA A 407 -12.88 18.04 -14.47
N LEU A 408 -13.27 17.50 -13.31
CA LEU A 408 -14.67 17.38 -12.92
C LEU A 408 -15.37 18.74 -12.82
N LEU A 409 -14.71 19.75 -12.24
CA LEU A 409 -15.22 21.11 -12.18
C LEU A 409 -15.32 21.79 -13.55
N ALA A 410 -14.44 21.43 -14.49
CA ALA A 410 -14.48 21.89 -15.87
C ALA A 410 -15.55 21.17 -16.72
N GLY A 411 -16.30 20.22 -16.13
CA GLY A 411 -17.36 19.49 -16.79
C GLY A 411 -16.87 18.34 -17.68
N VAL A 412 -15.63 17.88 -17.52
CA VAL A 412 -15.13 16.71 -18.25
C VAL A 412 -15.88 15.46 -17.79
N SER A 413 -16.25 14.60 -18.74
CA SER A 413 -16.98 13.36 -18.44
C SER A 413 -16.11 12.35 -17.64
N VAL A 414 -16.75 11.42 -16.94
CA VAL A 414 -16.06 10.32 -16.24
C VAL A 414 -15.27 9.49 -17.25
N GLU A 415 -15.88 9.25 -18.39
CA GLU A 415 -15.34 8.45 -19.48
C GLU A 415 -14.05 9.09 -20.05
N ASP A 416 -14.08 10.41 -20.34
CA ASP A 416 -12.90 11.14 -20.84
C ASP A 416 -11.76 11.21 -19.80
N ILE A 417 -12.12 11.35 -18.52
CA ILE A 417 -11.14 11.34 -17.43
C ILE A 417 -10.52 9.94 -17.30
N HIS A 418 -11.33 8.88 -17.37
CA HIS A 418 -10.86 7.50 -17.38
C HIS A 418 -9.92 7.23 -18.56
N GLU A 419 -10.32 7.59 -19.78
CA GLU A 419 -9.50 7.42 -20.97
C GLU A 419 -8.14 8.14 -20.86
N ALA A 420 -8.15 9.35 -20.30
CA ALA A 420 -6.93 10.14 -20.13
C ALA A 420 -6.02 9.64 -19.01
N SER A 421 -6.59 9.10 -17.93
CA SER A 421 -5.86 8.81 -16.69
C SER A 421 -5.64 7.32 -16.43
N GLY A 422 -6.43 6.43 -17.02
CA GLY A 422 -6.48 5.01 -16.69
C GLY A 422 -7.12 4.69 -15.33
N ILE A 423 -7.55 5.69 -14.57
CA ILE A 423 -8.18 5.48 -13.24
C ILE A 423 -9.56 4.88 -13.44
N ASP A 424 -9.91 3.87 -12.63
CA ASP A 424 -11.21 3.21 -12.73
C ASP A 424 -12.37 4.22 -12.58
N PRO A 425 -13.41 4.14 -13.43
CA PRO A 425 -14.56 5.01 -13.37
C PRO A 425 -15.28 5.08 -12.02
N TRP A 426 -15.18 4.02 -11.21
CA TRP A 426 -15.77 4.01 -9.88
C TRP A 426 -15.14 5.08 -8.99
N PHE A 427 -13.80 5.18 -8.94
CA PHE A 427 -13.11 6.21 -8.16
C PHE A 427 -13.43 7.62 -8.66
N ILE A 428 -13.48 7.80 -9.98
CA ILE A 428 -13.81 9.10 -10.59
C ILE A 428 -15.24 9.52 -10.21
N ARG A 429 -16.21 8.59 -10.20
CA ARG A 429 -17.58 8.86 -9.75
C ARG A 429 -17.64 9.24 -8.26
N GLN A 430 -16.90 8.54 -7.40
CA GLN A 430 -16.81 8.91 -5.97
C GLN A 430 -16.25 10.34 -5.78
N MET A 431 -15.26 10.73 -6.58
CA MET A 431 -14.74 12.10 -6.56
C MET A 431 -15.74 13.11 -7.16
N ARG A 432 -16.51 12.72 -8.17
CA ARG A 432 -17.60 13.54 -8.71
C ARG A 432 -18.64 13.84 -7.65
N ASP A 433 -19.07 12.83 -6.88
CA ASP A 433 -20.01 13.03 -5.78
C ASP A 433 -19.51 14.07 -4.77
N ILE A 434 -18.19 14.07 -4.47
CA ILE A 434 -17.58 15.09 -3.59
C ILE A 434 -17.66 16.48 -4.24
N VAL A 435 -17.40 16.59 -5.54
CA VAL A 435 -17.45 17.87 -6.28
C VAL A 435 -18.89 18.39 -6.38
N ASP A 436 -19.85 17.51 -6.62
CA ASP A 436 -21.27 17.85 -6.68
C ASP A 436 -21.77 18.31 -5.30
N MET A 437 -21.37 17.62 -4.24
CA MET A 437 -21.66 18.03 -2.86
C MET A 437 -21.02 19.38 -2.51
N GLU A 438 -19.78 19.63 -2.95
CA GLU A 438 -19.13 20.94 -2.81
C GLU A 438 -19.97 22.06 -3.45
N THR A 439 -20.50 21.80 -4.64
CA THR A 439 -21.35 22.75 -5.35
C THR A 439 -22.67 23.01 -4.59
N ARG A 440 -23.34 21.94 -4.15
CA ARG A 440 -24.55 22.04 -3.33
C ARG A 440 -24.33 22.87 -2.04
N ILE A 441 -23.22 22.59 -1.32
CA ILE A 441 -22.86 23.33 -0.11
C ILE A 441 -22.66 24.81 -0.41
N ARG A 442 -21.94 25.13 -1.48
CA ARG A 442 -21.68 26.52 -1.89
C ARG A 442 -22.97 27.25 -2.26
N ASP A 443 -23.78 26.65 -3.11
CA ASP A 443 -25.05 27.25 -3.59
C ASP A 443 -26.02 27.45 -2.42
N PHE A 444 -26.10 26.48 -1.51
CA PHE A 444 -26.90 26.62 -0.30
C PHE A 444 -26.47 27.83 0.55
N GLY A 445 -25.17 28.01 0.77
CA GLY A 445 -24.64 29.13 1.55
C GLY A 445 -24.80 30.50 0.89
N LEU A 446 -24.96 30.56 -0.46
CA LEU A 446 -25.26 31.78 -1.20
C LEU A 446 -26.75 32.15 -1.18
N ALA A 447 -27.62 31.13 -1.18
CA ALA A 447 -29.06 31.31 -1.31
C ALA A 447 -29.80 31.42 0.03
N ASN A 448 -29.22 30.93 1.13
CA ASN A 448 -29.92 30.72 2.38
C ASN A 448 -29.29 31.43 3.58
N ASP A 449 -30.12 31.75 4.56
CA ASP A 449 -29.64 32.17 5.88
C ASP A 449 -29.09 30.95 6.64
N MET A 450 -27.87 31.08 7.12
CA MET A 450 -27.14 30.07 7.87
C MET A 450 -27.45 30.14 9.36
N THR A 451 -28.70 30.26 9.71
CA THR A 451 -29.16 30.25 11.10
C THR A 451 -29.74 28.87 11.47
N PRO A 452 -29.73 28.50 12.77
CA PRO A 452 -30.37 27.27 13.24
C PRO A 452 -31.86 27.15 12.91
N LEU A 453 -32.50 28.26 12.52
CA LEU A 453 -33.90 28.30 12.14
C LEU A 453 -34.16 27.77 10.71
N ASN A 454 -33.14 27.67 9.87
CA ASN A 454 -33.29 27.09 8.54
C ASN A 454 -33.40 25.56 8.65
N PRO A 455 -34.57 24.98 8.26
CA PRO A 455 -34.82 23.55 8.42
C PRO A 455 -33.95 22.64 7.57
N GLU A 456 -33.38 23.13 6.47
CA GLU A 456 -32.53 22.36 5.54
C GLU A 456 -31.05 22.33 6.00
N LEU A 457 -30.63 23.27 6.86
CA LEU A 457 -29.24 23.39 7.29
C LEU A 457 -28.71 22.17 8.03
N PRO A 458 -29.46 21.51 8.94
CA PRO A 458 -28.97 20.31 9.62
C PRO A 458 -28.70 19.15 8.66
N GLU A 459 -29.52 18.99 7.63
CA GLU A 459 -29.39 17.92 6.64
C GLU A 459 -28.13 18.10 5.79
N ILE A 460 -27.96 19.27 5.18
CA ILE A 460 -26.79 19.55 4.34
C ILE A 460 -25.50 19.53 5.13
N LEU A 461 -25.51 19.99 6.40
CA LEU A 461 -24.36 19.91 7.29
C LEU A 461 -23.99 18.46 7.61
N ARG A 462 -24.97 17.62 7.93
CA ARG A 462 -24.74 16.20 8.23
C ARG A 462 -24.16 15.48 7.01
N GLU A 463 -24.82 15.61 5.86
CA GLU A 463 -24.35 15.00 4.61
C GLU A 463 -22.94 15.49 4.24
N ALA A 464 -22.65 16.79 4.37
CA ALA A 464 -21.31 17.32 4.16
C ALA A 464 -20.27 16.66 5.08
N LYS A 465 -20.61 16.42 6.35
CA LYS A 465 -19.70 15.75 7.29
C LYS A 465 -19.52 14.28 6.97
N GLU A 466 -20.55 13.56 6.56
CA GLU A 466 -20.51 12.18 6.10
C GLU A 466 -19.67 12.03 4.81
N TYR A 467 -19.67 13.04 3.92
CA TYR A 467 -18.77 13.12 2.76
C TYR A 467 -17.33 13.53 3.13
N GLY A 468 -17.05 13.77 4.40
CA GLY A 468 -15.72 14.08 4.91
C GLY A 468 -15.30 15.54 4.82
N PHE A 469 -16.19 16.49 4.51
CA PHE A 469 -15.85 17.92 4.52
C PHE A 469 -15.47 18.42 5.91
N SER A 470 -14.34 19.09 6.02
CA SER A 470 -13.88 19.73 7.27
C SER A 470 -14.64 21.01 7.57
N ASP A 471 -14.66 21.41 8.85
CA ASP A 471 -15.22 22.71 9.24
C ASP A 471 -14.51 23.86 8.52
N ARG A 472 -13.21 23.69 8.23
CA ARG A 472 -12.42 24.65 7.44
C ARG A 472 -12.90 24.77 5.98
N GLN A 473 -13.19 23.64 5.30
CA GLN A 473 -13.75 23.69 3.94
C GLN A 473 -15.11 24.41 3.93
N LEU A 474 -15.99 24.11 4.89
CA LEU A 474 -17.28 24.77 5.03
C LEU A 474 -17.12 26.28 5.33
N SER A 475 -16.16 26.63 6.18
CA SER A 475 -15.81 28.02 6.49
C SER A 475 -15.40 28.80 5.22
N GLU A 476 -14.59 28.21 4.37
CA GLU A 476 -14.14 28.84 3.12
C GLU A 476 -15.29 28.99 2.11
N MET A 477 -16.14 27.98 1.96
CA MET A 477 -17.30 28.00 1.05
C MET A 477 -18.35 29.01 1.48
N TRP A 478 -18.64 29.08 2.78
CA TRP A 478 -19.68 29.95 3.33
C TRP A 478 -19.15 31.33 3.77
N LYS A 479 -17.83 31.57 3.64
CA LYS A 479 -17.15 32.81 4.04
C LYS A 479 -17.45 33.21 5.51
N ARG A 480 -17.45 32.21 6.40
CA ARG A 480 -17.66 32.35 7.83
C ARG A 480 -16.46 31.81 8.61
N PRO A 481 -16.19 32.31 9.83
CA PRO A 481 -15.14 31.74 10.67
C PRO A 481 -15.36 30.23 10.94
N GLU A 482 -14.29 29.45 10.95
CA GLU A 482 -14.35 28.00 11.24
C GLU A 482 -14.97 27.72 12.62
N THR A 483 -14.71 28.58 13.59
CA THR A 483 -15.30 28.52 14.95
C THR A 483 -16.82 28.61 14.94
N ASP A 484 -17.39 29.43 14.02
CA ASP A 484 -18.83 29.56 13.89
C ASP A 484 -19.46 28.33 13.28
N ILE A 485 -18.81 27.73 12.26
CA ILE A 485 -19.26 26.46 11.68
C ILE A 485 -19.24 25.36 12.73
N ARG A 486 -18.16 25.29 13.52
CA ARG A 486 -18.04 24.31 14.62
C ARG A 486 -19.11 24.49 15.69
N ARG A 487 -19.40 25.74 16.08
CA ARG A 487 -20.46 26.03 17.02
C ARG A 487 -21.81 25.61 16.47
N LEU A 488 -22.13 26.02 15.25
CA LEU A 488 -23.41 25.78 14.58
C LEU A 488 -23.73 24.27 14.50
N ARG A 489 -22.78 23.45 14.01
CA ARG A 489 -23.00 22.00 13.92
C ARG A 489 -23.16 21.33 15.29
N LYS A 490 -22.45 21.81 16.33
CA LYS A 490 -22.60 21.29 17.70
C LYS A 490 -23.96 21.63 18.30
N GLU A 491 -24.48 22.83 18.07
CA GLU A 491 -25.83 23.24 18.46
C GLU A 491 -26.90 22.37 17.81
N MET A 492 -26.65 21.86 16.61
CA MET A 492 -27.50 20.92 15.87
C MET A 492 -27.25 19.44 16.21
N GLY A 493 -26.40 19.15 17.18
CA GLY A 493 -26.06 17.78 17.57
C GLY A 493 -25.25 17.01 16.49
N ILE A 494 -24.62 17.71 15.53
CA ILE A 494 -23.77 17.11 14.52
C ILE A 494 -22.34 17.07 15.06
N VAL A 495 -22.01 15.99 15.73
CA VAL A 495 -20.71 15.73 16.35
C VAL A 495 -20.11 14.44 15.81
N PRO A 496 -18.78 14.33 15.75
CA PRO A 496 -18.16 13.07 15.36
C PRO A 496 -18.39 12.03 16.45
N THR A 497 -18.51 10.81 16.01
CA THR A 497 -18.49 9.58 16.79
C THR A 497 -17.23 8.79 16.46
N PHE A 498 -16.88 7.78 17.26
CA PHE A 498 -15.68 7.00 17.07
C PHE A 498 -16.02 5.52 17.05
N TYR A 499 -15.49 4.84 16.04
CA TYR A 499 -15.64 3.41 15.85
C TYR A 499 -14.28 2.72 16.00
N LEU A 500 -14.30 1.48 16.43
CA LEU A 500 -13.12 0.63 16.54
C LEU A 500 -12.66 0.15 15.15
N VAL A 501 -11.35 0.02 14.97
CA VAL A 501 -10.79 -0.78 13.90
C VAL A 501 -10.99 -2.24 14.27
N ASP A 502 -11.69 -2.99 13.44
CA ASP A 502 -12.20 -4.31 13.75
C ASP A 502 -11.91 -5.29 12.60
N THR A 503 -11.66 -6.56 12.94
CA THR A 503 -11.39 -7.63 11.98
C THR A 503 -12.63 -8.44 11.60
N CYS A 504 -13.78 -8.19 12.21
CA CYS A 504 -14.96 -9.04 12.08
C CYS A 504 -16.25 -8.28 11.79
N ALA A 505 -16.17 -7.05 11.30
CA ALA A 505 -17.34 -6.23 10.95
C ALA A 505 -18.42 -6.20 12.06
N ALA A 506 -17.98 -6.03 13.31
CA ALA A 506 -18.80 -5.97 14.53
C ALA A 506 -19.56 -7.28 14.89
N GLU A 507 -19.21 -8.42 14.33
CA GLU A 507 -19.79 -9.73 14.74
C GLU A 507 -19.37 -10.13 16.17
N PHE A 508 -18.19 -9.70 16.61
CA PHE A 508 -17.65 -9.94 17.95
C PHE A 508 -17.20 -8.62 18.58
N GLU A 509 -17.10 -8.58 19.90
CA GLU A 509 -16.51 -7.44 20.60
C GLU A 509 -15.04 -7.28 20.19
N ALA A 510 -14.65 -6.07 19.78
CA ALA A 510 -13.28 -5.75 19.40
C ALA A 510 -12.49 -5.16 20.56
N TYR A 511 -11.26 -5.65 20.79
CA TYR A 511 -10.35 -5.21 21.86
C TYR A 511 -9.13 -4.47 21.31
N THR A 512 -9.30 -3.75 20.19
CA THR A 512 -8.24 -2.94 19.60
C THR A 512 -8.13 -1.59 20.28
N PRO A 513 -6.92 -1.00 20.41
CA PRO A 513 -6.76 0.39 20.85
C PRO A 513 -6.93 1.40 19.71
N TYR A 514 -7.27 0.96 18.49
CA TYR A 514 -7.37 1.82 17.31
C TYR A 514 -8.80 2.29 17.09
N TYR A 515 -8.97 3.61 16.96
CA TYR A 515 -10.25 4.25 16.66
C TYR A 515 -10.15 5.14 15.43
N TYR A 516 -11.26 5.26 14.71
CA TYR A 516 -11.43 6.27 13.67
C TYR A 516 -12.69 7.07 13.91
N SER A 517 -12.69 8.35 13.53
CA SER A 517 -13.86 9.21 13.66
C SER A 517 -14.77 9.10 12.44
N THR A 518 -16.08 9.25 12.64
CA THR A 518 -17.08 9.37 11.58
C THR A 518 -18.23 10.25 12.05
N TYR A 519 -19.24 10.48 11.20
CA TYR A 519 -20.46 11.21 11.56
C TYR A 519 -21.71 10.32 11.54
N GLU A 520 -21.53 9.01 11.56
CA GLU A 520 -22.61 8.06 11.71
C GLU A 520 -23.17 8.03 13.16
N LYS A 521 -24.29 7.31 13.31
CA LYS A 521 -24.92 7.14 14.63
C LYS A 521 -24.21 6.01 15.38
N GLY A 522 -23.91 6.26 16.65
CA GLY A 522 -23.23 5.31 17.53
C GLY A 522 -21.85 5.83 17.94
N ASP A 523 -21.34 5.32 19.04
CA ASP A 523 -20.00 5.62 19.56
C ASP A 523 -19.52 4.39 20.33
N GLU A 524 -18.39 3.83 19.91
CA GLU A 524 -17.82 2.62 20.50
C GLU A 524 -16.72 2.90 21.52
N VAL A 525 -16.46 4.19 21.81
CA VAL A 525 -15.45 4.57 22.80
C VAL A 525 -15.88 4.20 24.20
N GLN A 526 -15.15 3.29 24.82
CA GLN A 526 -15.31 2.95 26.23
C GLN A 526 -14.26 3.69 27.05
N THR A 527 -14.69 4.73 27.76
CA THR A 527 -13.80 5.49 28.64
C THR A 527 -13.68 4.84 30.01
N LYS A 528 -12.45 4.72 30.53
CA LYS A 528 -12.18 4.29 31.90
C LYS A 528 -11.97 5.50 32.79
N ASP A 529 -12.43 5.42 34.05
CA ASP A 529 -12.15 6.43 35.07
C ASP A 529 -10.74 6.22 35.65
N CYS A 530 -9.75 6.83 34.99
CA CYS A 530 -8.34 6.79 35.40
C CYS A 530 -7.61 8.04 34.91
N ARG A 531 -6.42 8.30 35.46
CA ARG A 531 -5.54 9.36 34.94
C ARG A 531 -5.09 9.00 33.54
N LYS A 532 -5.19 9.94 32.59
CA LYS A 532 -4.83 9.75 31.19
C LYS A 532 -3.84 10.82 30.74
N VAL A 533 -2.93 10.42 29.87
CA VAL A 533 -2.01 11.32 29.18
C VAL A 533 -2.26 11.19 27.69
N LEU A 534 -2.49 12.31 27.02
CA LEU A 534 -2.62 12.37 25.56
C LEU A 534 -1.24 12.65 24.96
N ILE A 535 -0.82 11.80 24.01
CA ILE A 535 0.41 11.99 23.24
C ILE A 535 0.00 12.34 21.81
N LEU A 536 0.61 13.38 21.25
CA LEU A 536 0.40 13.78 19.85
C LEU A 536 1.56 13.27 19.00
N GLY A 537 1.27 12.54 17.94
CA GLY A 537 2.25 12.04 16.99
C GLY A 537 2.69 13.09 15.96
N GLY A 538 3.67 12.73 15.13
CA GLY A 538 4.35 13.64 14.20
C GLY A 538 3.70 13.81 12.82
N GLY A 539 2.65 13.04 12.47
CA GLY A 539 2.08 13.02 11.11
C GLY A 539 2.94 12.22 10.09
N PRO A 540 2.73 12.40 8.77
CA PRO A 540 3.41 11.61 7.75
C PRO A 540 4.90 11.94 7.68
N ASN A 541 5.73 10.91 7.45
CA ASN A 541 7.16 11.10 7.22
C ASN A 541 7.41 12.01 6.01
N ARG A 542 8.43 12.86 6.13
CA ARG A 542 8.88 13.76 5.06
C ARG A 542 10.34 14.12 5.24
N ILE A 543 11.00 14.58 4.20
CA ILE A 543 12.40 15.01 4.28
C ILE A 543 12.52 16.21 5.25
N GLY A 544 13.44 16.08 6.23
CA GLY A 544 13.65 17.06 7.29
C GLY A 544 12.78 16.85 8.54
N GLN A 545 11.98 15.78 8.56
CA GLN A 545 11.29 15.28 9.76
C GLN A 545 11.55 13.78 9.82
N GLY A 546 12.47 13.37 10.67
CA GLY A 546 12.89 11.98 10.78
C GLY A 546 11.96 11.14 11.63
N ILE A 547 12.22 9.84 11.65
CA ILE A 547 11.45 8.86 12.45
C ILE A 547 11.69 8.99 13.95
N GLU A 548 12.68 9.77 14.37
CA GLU A 548 12.96 10.08 15.78
C GLU A 548 11.77 10.71 16.52
N PHE A 549 10.80 11.27 15.81
CA PHE A 549 9.57 11.80 16.39
C PHE A 549 8.50 10.72 16.61
N ASP A 550 8.68 9.53 16.03
CA ASP A 550 7.81 8.37 16.21
C ASP A 550 8.45 7.30 17.13
N TYR A 551 9.70 7.55 17.54
CA TYR A 551 10.49 6.66 18.43
C TYR A 551 10.09 6.78 19.89
#